data_e4105c8a08ce7a2bf951bc5897065ef1
#
_entry.id   e4105c8a08ce7a2bf951bc5897065ef1
#
_cell.length_a   1.000
_cell.length_b   1.000
_cell.length_c   1.000
_cell.angle_alpha   90.00
_cell.angle_beta   90.00
_cell.angle_gamma   90.00
#
_symmetry.space_group_name_H-M   'P 1'
#
loop_
_entity.id
_entity.type
_entity.pdbx_description
1 polymer ?
#
loop_
_entity_poly.entity_id
_entity_poly.type
_entity_poly.pdbx_seq_one_letter_code
_entity_poly.pdbx_strand_id
1 'polypeptide(L)'
;SVFLNYPASTGHMENYPYVSVVIAARNEEKCIERRIRNIMDQDYPKAKMEIIIISDGSADATDDIVKTIIKETECIKKGFLKIYSQKRSFGKPLCINTGVKAATGDIIVFADCRQRFSDNAIKELVKNFVDQKVGCVSGELVFEETPGSSIQSEMGAYWRFEKWLRKLESTTGSVPGATGAIYAIRKRLFRPLPVQTLLDDVLVPIRLCMLGYRTIFENRAIAYDMVSNNLDLEKKRKVRTLAGNWQLLFLEPALLNPMKNPLWIRFMSHKIFRLLIPYCFITLLFVAFRLKETYSYFFIASVALFFLISVLPPMNGPFRSISKLTR
;
A
#
# COMPACT_ATOMS: atom_id res chain seq x y z
N SER A 1 2.65 -29.09 -11.63
CA SER A 1 2.26 -27.78 -11.02
C SER A 1 0.84 -27.46 -11.46
N VAL A 2 -0.11 -27.71 -10.58
CA VAL A 2 -1.52 -27.37 -10.78
C VAL A 2 -1.65 -25.86 -10.61
N PHE A 3 -1.86 -25.12 -11.68
CA PHE A 3 -2.34 -23.77 -11.63
C PHE A 3 -3.79 -23.81 -11.11
N LEU A 4 -3.95 -23.71 -9.80
CA LEU A 4 -5.25 -23.56 -9.20
C LEU A 4 -5.76 -22.15 -9.56
N ASN A 5 -6.63 -22.08 -10.58
CA ASN A 5 -7.41 -20.88 -10.86
C ASN A 5 -8.40 -20.71 -9.70
N TYR A 6 -8.15 -19.72 -8.85
CA TYR A 6 -9.10 -19.31 -7.84
C TYR A 6 -10.03 -18.24 -8.44
N PRO A 7 -11.29 -18.54 -8.72
CA PRO A 7 -12.22 -17.54 -9.21
C PRO A 7 -12.38 -16.42 -8.15
N ALA A 8 -12.51 -15.18 -8.61
CA ALA A 8 -12.97 -14.10 -7.74
C ALA A 8 -14.35 -14.49 -7.19
N SER A 9 -14.56 -14.35 -5.87
CA SER A 9 -15.82 -14.71 -5.27
C SER A 9 -16.92 -13.80 -5.81
N THR A 10 -17.87 -14.37 -6.55
CA THR A 10 -19.07 -13.68 -7.07
C THR A 10 -20.26 -13.79 -6.10
N GLY A 11 -20.04 -14.23 -4.86
CA GLY A 11 -21.07 -14.48 -3.89
C GLY A 11 -21.84 -13.24 -3.49
N HIS A 12 -23.18 -13.27 -3.60
CA HIS A 12 -24.06 -12.36 -2.89
C HIS A 12 -23.90 -12.61 -1.40
N MET A 13 -23.50 -11.57 -0.64
CA MET A 13 -23.46 -11.66 0.82
C MET A 13 -24.87 -11.40 1.36
N GLU A 14 -25.54 -12.44 1.84
CA GLU A 14 -26.80 -12.31 2.59
C GLU A 14 -26.57 -11.67 3.97
N ASN A 15 -25.40 -11.88 4.56
CA ASN A 15 -25.03 -11.32 5.87
C ASN A 15 -23.72 -10.53 5.78
N TYR A 16 -23.80 -9.23 5.97
CA TYR A 16 -22.65 -8.35 6.06
C TYR A 16 -21.94 -8.55 7.41
N PRO A 17 -20.60 -8.87 7.44
CA PRO A 17 -19.85 -8.90 8.69
C PRO A 17 -19.73 -7.49 9.29
N TYR A 18 -19.38 -7.42 10.57
CA TYR A 18 -19.10 -6.14 11.21
C TYR A 18 -17.71 -5.66 10.81
N VAL A 19 -17.63 -4.42 10.31
CA VAL A 19 -16.40 -3.80 9.78
C VAL A 19 -15.97 -2.64 10.67
N SER A 20 -14.69 -2.59 11.00
CA SER A 20 -14.07 -1.42 11.61
C SER A 20 -13.11 -0.78 10.61
N VAL A 21 -13.35 0.47 10.22
CA VAL A 21 -12.44 1.25 9.39
C VAL A 21 -11.48 1.98 10.30
N VAL A 22 -10.19 1.65 10.21
CA VAL A 22 -9.12 2.24 11.04
C VAL A 22 -8.31 3.24 10.21
N ILE A 23 -8.21 4.47 10.71
CA ILE A 23 -7.50 5.56 10.08
C ILE A 23 -6.48 6.14 11.06
N ALA A 24 -5.20 6.12 10.71
CA ALA A 24 -4.16 6.87 11.42
C ALA A 24 -4.06 8.27 10.82
N ALA A 25 -4.19 9.30 11.64
CA ALA A 25 -4.17 10.70 11.23
C ALA A 25 -3.10 11.47 12.00
N ARG A 26 -2.38 12.35 11.30
CA ARG A 26 -1.47 13.30 11.92
C ARG A 26 -1.39 14.58 11.09
N ASN A 27 -1.89 15.68 11.65
CA ASN A 27 -1.95 16.98 10.98
C ASN A 27 -2.67 16.88 9.62
N GLU A 28 -3.89 16.35 9.65
CA GLU A 28 -4.70 16.08 8.46
C GLU A 28 -5.99 16.95 8.43
N GLU A 29 -5.98 18.15 9.07
CA GLU A 29 -7.13 19.07 9.12
C GLU A 29 -7.78 19.33 7.76
N LYS A 30 -6.96 19.37 6.68
CA LYS A 30 -7.42 19.63 5.31
C LYS A 30 -8.17 18.48 4.65
N CYS A 31 -8.02 17.26 5.18
CA CYS A 31 -8.50 16.06 4.52
C CYS A 31 -9.46 15.24 5.39
N ILE A 32 -9.33 15.31 6.73
CA ILE A 32 -9.98 14.37 7.64
C ILE A 32 -11.50 14.42 7.55
N GLU A 33 -12.11 15.59 7.46
CA GLU A 33 -13.56 15.73 7.32
C GLU A 33 -14.06 15.03 6.06
N ARG A 34 -13.48 15.39 4.90
CA ARG A 34 -13.82 14.78 3.60
C ARG A 34 -13.66 13.25 3.66
N ARG A 35 -12.62 12.78 4.35
CA ARG A 35 -12.37 11.35 4.51
C ARG A 35 -13.44 10.64 5.31
N ILE A 36 -13.81 11.19 6.45
CA ILE A 36 -14.84 10.63 7.31
C ILE A 36 -16.17 10.57 6.54
N ARG A 37 -16.58 11.67 5.88
CA ARG A 37 -17.82 11.72 5.09
C ARG A 37 -17.79 10.69 3.96
N ASN A 38 -16.68 10.55 3.22
CA ASN A 38 -16.52 9.53 2.18
C ASN A 38 -16.68 8.08 2.71
N ILE A 39 -16.21 7.78 3.94
CA ILE A 39 -16.45 6.47 4.56
C ILE A 39 -17.91 6.34 5.01
N MET A 40 -18.52 7.41 5.50
CA MET A 40 -19.93 7.42 5.87
C MET A 40 -20.86 7.16 4.67
N ASP A 41 -20.46 7.60 3.48
CA ASP A 41 -21.26 7.47 2.24
C ASP A 41 -21.09 6.11 1.54
N GLN A 42 -20.21 5.23 2.06
CA GLN A 42 -20.00 3.90 1.46
C GLN A 42 -21.29 3.07 1.39
N ASP A 43 -21.45 2.32 0.29
CA ASP A 43 -22.52 1.30 0.13
C ASP A 43 -22.23 0.10 1.04
N TYR A 44 -22.41 0.35 2.35
CA TYR A 44 -22.27 -0.66 3.39
C TYR A 44 -23.24 -0.36 4.54
N PRO A 45 -23.90 -1.38 5.14
CA PRO A 45 -24.86 -1.14 6.21
C PRO A 45 -24.24 -0.40 7.40
N LYS A 46 -24.74 0.79 7.72
CA LYS A 46 -24.20 1.63 8.82
C LYS A 46 -24.26 0.92 10.18
N ALA A 47 -25.29 0.07 10.38
CA ALA A 47 -25.41 -0.75 11.59
C ALA A 47 -24.26 -1.78 11.74
N LYS A 48 -23.60 -2.13 10.65
CA LYS A 48 -22.51 -3.11 10.57
C LYS A 48 -21.13 -2.48 10.35
N MET A 49 -21.00 -1.17 10.58
CA MET A 49 -19.75 -0.45 10.38
C MET A 49 -19.47 0.49 11.55
N GLU A 50 -18.19 0.70 11.85
CA GLU A 50 -17.67 1.77 12.70
C GLU A 50 -16.42 2.38 12.08
N ILE A 51 -16.15 3.64 12.43
CA ILE A 51 -14.93 4.38 12.02
C ILE A 51 -14.11 4.68 13.26
N ILE A 52 -12.83 4.37 13.23
CA ILE A 52 -11.90 4.57 14.33
C ILE A 52 -10.75 5.43 13.84
N ILE A 53 -10.67 6.65 14.34
CA ILE A 53 -9.60 7.58 14.07
C ILE A 53 -8.57 7.51 15.20
N ILE A 54 -7.30 7.30 14.87
CA ILE A 54 -6.20 7.42 15.81
C ILE A 54 -5.38 8.64 15.43
N SER A 55 -5.47 9.68 16.24
CA SER A 55 -4.70 10.90 16.05
C SER A 55 -3.34 10.76 16.72
N ASP A 56 -2.28 10.80 15.90
CA ASP A 56 -0.88 10.58 16.31
C ASP A 56 -0.21 11.89 16.76
N GLY A 57 -0.76 12.51 17.81
CA GLY A 57 -0.26 13.78 18.35
C GLY A 57 -0.37 14.93 17.35
N SER A 58 -1.55 15.09 16.73
CA SER A 58 -1.84 16.23 15.86
C SER A 58 -1.76 17.54 16.61
N ALA A 59 -1.15 18.55 15.98
CA ALA A 59 -1.01 19.91 16.52
C ALA A 59 -1.94 20.93 15.83
N ASP A 60 -2.65 20.49 14.80
CA ASP A 60 -3.62 21.27 14.02
C ASP A 60 -5.07 20.99 14.46
N ALA A 61 -6.06 21.45 13.71
CA ALA A 61 -7.47 21.28 14.03
C ALA A 61 -8.02 19.85 13.76
N THR A 62 -7.16 18.86 13.44
CA THR A 62 -7.62 17.49 13.10
C THR A 62 -8.55 16.91 14.16
N ASP A 63 -8.17 16.96 15.44
CA ASP A 63 -8.93 16.37 16.55
C ASP A 63 -10.28 17.06 16.75
N ASP A 64 -10.32 18.38 16.64
CA ASP A 64 -11.53 19.16 16.88
C ASP A 64 -12.54 18.98 15.74
N ILE A 65 -12.08 18.87 14.51
CA ILE A 65 -12.92 18.51 13.35
C ILE A 65 -13.58 17.14 13.58
N VAL A 66 -12.81 16.14 14.00
CA VAL A 66 -13.36 14.79 14.25
C VAL A 66 -14.37 14.81 15.39
N LYS A 67 -14.10 15.52 16.50
CA LYS A 67 -15.03 15.65 17.62
C LYS A 67 -16.35 16.33 17.22
N THR A 68 -16.29 17.32 16.33
CA THR A 68 -17.47 17.97 15.77
C THR A 68 -18.32 16.98 14.99
N ILE A 69 -17.70 16.21 14.10
CA ILE A 69 -18.43 15.19 13.30
C ILE A 69 -19.00 14.08 14.20
N ILE A 70 -18.31 13.70 15.29
CA ILE A 70 -18.87 12.74 16.26
C ILE A 70 -20.21 13.21 16.78
N LYS A 71 -20.32 14.48 17.20
CA LYS A 71 -21.60 15.05 17.69
C LYS A 71 -22.69 15.02 16.63
N GLU A 72 -22.35 15.31 15.38
CA GLU A 72 -23.29 15.22 14.25
C GLU A 72 -23.77 13.79 14.01
N THR A 73 -22.92 12.78 14.22
CA THR A 73 -23.18 11.38 13.88
C THR A 73 -23.80 10.57 15.01
N GLU A 74 -23.86 11.09 16.23
CA GLU A 74 -24.51 10.41 17.37
C GLU A 74 -25.99 10.08 17.12
N CYS A 75 -26.69 10.89 16.30
CA CYS A 75 -28.05 10.63 15.88
C CYS A 75 -28.17 9.40 14.96
N ILE A 76 -27.12 9.03 14.22
CA ILE A 76 -27.14 7.91 13.28
C ILE A 76 -26.96 6.60 14.04
N LYS A 77 -25.90 6.53 14.83
CA LYS A 77 -25.57 5.39 15.69
C LYS A 77 -24.56 5.81 16.74
N LYS A 78 -24.87 5.62 18.01
CA LYS A 78 -23.92 5.87 19.11
C LYS A 78 -22.65 5.02 18.92
N GLY A 79 -21.49 5.66 18.91
CA GLY A 79 -20.20 5.00 18.73
C GLY A 79 -19.88 4.58 17.30
N PHE A 80 -20.57 5.12 16.29
CA PHE A 80 -20.25 4.91 14.88
C PHE A 80 -18.90 5.50 14.49
N LEU A 81 -18.58 6.69 15.00
CA LEU A 81 -17.29 7.35 14.84
C LEU A 81 -16.64 7.51 16.21
N LYS A 82 -15.37 7.09 16.32
CA LYS A 82 -14.57 7.18 17.55
C LYS A 82 -13.23 7.83 17.24
N ILE A 83 -12.71 8.62 18.17
CA ILE A 83 -11.36 9.16 18.10
C ILE A 83 -10.57 8.78 19.35
N TYR A 84 -9.30 8.42 19.13
CA TYR A 84 -8.30 8.19 20.16
C TYR A 84 -7.11 9.10 19.89
N SER A 85 -6.95 10.14 20.69
CA SER A 85 -5.88 11.13 20.53
C SER A 85 -4.68 10.79 21.41
N GLN A 86 -3.50 10.76 20.82
CA GLN A 86 -2.24 10.56 21.50
C GLN A 86 -1.62 11.91 21.84
N LYS A 87 -0.96 12.02 23.01
CA LYS A 87 -0.32 13.28 23.46
C LYS A 87 0.92 13.66 22.63
N ARG A 88 1.56 12.68 21.99
CA ARG A 88 2.74 12.86 21.12
C ARG A 88 2.72 11.82 20.01
N SER A 89 3.48 12.07 18.95
CA SER A 89 3.58 11.12 17.85
C SER A 89 4.42 9.90 18.22
N PHE A 90 3.89 8.71 17.91
CA PHE A 90 4.56 7.42 18.05
C PHE A 90 4.67 6.68 16.71
N GLY A 91 4.06 7.24 15.66
CA GLY A 91 4.09 6.71 14.30
C GLY A 91 2.91 5.81 13.95
N LYS A 92 2.69 5.65 12.65
CA LYS A 92 1.57 4.90 12.07
C LYS A 92 1.42 3.47 12.63
N PRO A 93 2.49 2.68 12.86
CA PRO A 93 2.33 1.31 13.40
C PRO A 93 1.64 1.25 14.75
N LEU A 94 1.96 2.18 15.67
CA LEU A 94 1.29 2.21 16.97
C LEU A 94 -0.17 2.65 16.83
N CYS A 95 -0.47 3.57 15.91
CA CYS A 95 -1.85 3.96 15.61
C CYS A 95 -2.65 2.77 15.08
N ILE A 96 -2.08 1.99 14.17
CA ILE A 96 -2.69 0.75 13.66
C ILE A 96 -2.96 -0.23 14.81
N ASN A 97 -1.96 -0.49 15.66
CA ASN A 97 -2.11 -1.39 16.80
C ASN A 97 -3.24 -0.94 17.75
N THR A 98 -3.27 0.36 18.06
CA THR A 98 -4.31 0.96 18.92
C THR A 98 -5.69 0.85 18.27
N GLY A 99 -5.79 1.17 16.98
CA GLY A 99 -7.03 1.10 16.22
C GLY A 99 -7.60 -0.31 16.13
N VAL A 100 -6.76 -1.31 15.84
CA VAL A 100 -7.18 -2.72 15.78
C VAL A 100 -7.59 -3.24 17.16
N LYS A 101 -6.90 -2.81 18.22
CA LYS A 101 -7.27 -3.15 19.60
C LYS A 101 -8.65 -2.58 19.97
N ALA A 102 -8.93 -1.33 19.58
CA ALA A 102 -10.20 -0.65 19.85
C ALA A 102 -11.35 -1.11 18.96
N ALA A 103 -11.05 -1.73 17.82
CA ALA A 103 -12.02 -2.20 16.84
C ALA A 103 -12.91 -3.30 17.41
N THR A 104 -14.20 -3.30 17.03
CA THR A 104 -15.16 -4.35 17.40
C THR A 104 -15.53 -5.25 16.21
N GLY A 105 -15.20 -4.82 14.98
CA GLY A 105 -15.49 -5.57 13.76
C GLY A 105 -14.65 -6.82 13.57
N ASP A 106 -15.22 -7.80 12.89
CA ASP A 106 -14.53 -9.03 12.47
C ASP A 106 -13.51 -8.77 11.37
N ILE A 107 -13.80 -7.77 10.53
CA ILE A 107 -12.95 -7.31 9.44
C ILE A 107 -12.46 -5.90 9.76
N ILE A 108 -11.15 -5.71 9.64
CA ILE A 108 -10.53 -4.38 9.73
C ILE A 108 -10.23 -3.88 8.33
N VAL A 109 -10.71 -2.69 8.01
CA VAL A 109 -10.34 -1.95 6.79
C VAL A 109 -9.36 -0.85 7.18
N PHE A 110 -8.17 -0.89 6.64
CA PHE A 110 -7.18 0.18 6.79
C PHE A 110 -7.32 1.20 5.68
N ALA A 111 -7.24 2.46 6.05
CA ALA A 111 -7.41 3.58 5.17
C ALA A 111 -6.50 4.74 5.57
N ASP A 112 -5.92 5.43 4.61
CA ASP A 112 -5.21 6.69 4.84
C ASP A 112 -6.18 7.88 4.72
N CYS A 113 -5.80 9.04 5.27
CA CYS A 113 -6.65 10.25 5.30
C CYS A 113 -6.86 10.89 3.93
N ARG A 114 -5.85 10.85 3.04
CA ARG A 114 -5.84 11.65 1.81
C ARG A 114 -6.65 11.08 0.67
N GLN A 115 -6.72 9.74 0.58
CA GLN A 115 -7.41 9.06 -0.51
C GLN A 115 -8.92 9.10 -0.33
N ARG A 116 -9.64 9.00 -1.45
CA ARG A 116 -11.09 8.85 -1.52
C ARG A 116 -11.43 7.44 -2.00
N PHE A 117 -12.29 6.75 -1.30
CA PHE A 117 -12.81 5.44 -1.74
C PHE A 117 -13.92 5.61 -2.77
N SER A 118 -14.00 4.70 -3.74
CA SER A 118 -15.21 4.53 -4.54
C SER A 118 -16.38 4.10 -3.66
N ASP A 119 -17.60 4.36 -4.08
CA ASP A 119 -18.80 4.21 -3.24
C ASP A 119 -19.01 2.78 -2.72
N ASN A 120 -18.54 1.78 -3.45
CA ASN A 120 -18.67 0.36 -3.11
C ASN A 120 -17.36 -0.28 -2.61
N ALA A 121 -16.30 0.50 -2.36
CA ALA A 121 -14.97 -0.03 -2.08
C ALA A 121 -14.94 -0.98 -0.88
N ILE A 122 -15.60 -0.64 0.24
CA ILE A 122 -15.64 -1.50 1.43
C ILE A 122 -16.37 -2.81 1.13
N LYS A 123 -17.49 -2.75 0.42
CA LYS A 123 -18.27 -3.93 0.00
C LYS A 123 -17.46 -4.87 -0.88
N GLU A 124 -16.72 -4.29 -1.85
CA GLU A 124 -15.84 -5.04 -2.75
C GLU A 124 -14.66 -5.72 -2.01
N LEU A 125 -14.08 -5.07 -1.00
CA LEU A 125 -13.08 -5.71 -0.14
C LEU A 125 -13.69 -6.88 0.64
N VAL A 126 -14.82 -6.62 1.31
CA VAL A 126 -15.39 -7.51 2.32
C VAL A 126 -15.96 -8.79 1.72
N LYS A 127 -16.57 -8.75 0.54
CA LYS A 127 -17.15 -9.93 -0.12
C LYS A 127 -16.14 -11.07 -0.34
N ASN A 128 -14.87 -10.76 -0.45
CA ASN A 128 -13.83 -11.75 -0.64
C ASN A 128 -13.55 -12.61 0.62
N PHE A 129 -13.98 -12.15 1.78
CA PHE A 129 -13.85 -12.90 3.04
C PHE A 129 -14.90 -14.00 3.22
N VAL A 130 -15.78 -14.25 2.26
CA VAL A 130 -16.60 -15.46 2.20
C VAL A 130 -15.68 -16.69 2.11
N ASP A 131 -14.60 -16.62 1.36
CA ASP A 131 -13.54 -17.64 1.39
C ASP A 131 -12.76 -17.55 2.70
N GLN A 132 -12.85 -18.58 3.54
CA GLN A 132 -12.18 -18.65 4.84
C GLN A 132 -10.64 -18.70 4.73
N LYS A 133 -10.09 -19.04 3.56
CA LYS A 133 -8.66 -19.02 3.28
C LYS A 133 -8.14 -17.61 2.99
N VAL A 134 -9.00 -16.65 2.70
CA VAL A 134 -8.61 -15.25 2.50
C VAL A 134 -8.42 -14.58 3.84
N GLY A 135 -7.19 -14.17 4.11
CA GLY A 135 -6.80 -13.43 5.34
C GLY A 135 -6.66 -11.93 5.11
N CYS A 136 -6.28 -11.53 3.90
CA CYS A 136 -6.09 -10.13 3.50
C CYS A 136 -6.63 -9.88 2.10
N VAL A 137 -7.23 -8.71 1.90
CA VAL A 137 -7.70 -8.21 0.60
C VAL A 137 -7.10 -6.83 0.37
N SER A 138 -6.28 -6.68 -0.66
CA SER A 138 -5.73 -5.40 -1.11
C SER A 138 -6.64 -4.79 -2.17
N GLY A 139 -7.03 -3.55 -1.99
CA GLY A 139 -7.67 -2.77 -3.05
C GLY A 139 -6.66 -2.14 -4.02
N GLU A 140 -7.19 -1.42 -4.98
CA GLU A 140 -6.46 -0.72 -6.03
C GLU A 140 -6.33 0.77 -5.72
N LEU A 141 -5.12 1.33 -5.90
CA LEU A 141 -4.89 2.77 -5.90
C LEU A 141 -4.92 3.28 -7.34
N VAL A 142 -5.78 4.26 -7.60
CA VAL A 142 -5.92 4.93 -8.89
C VAL A 142 -5.60 6.41 -8.69
N PHE A 143 -4.71 6.94 -9.52
CA PHE A 143 -4.42 8.37 -9.51
C PHE A 143 -5.43 9.12 -10.39
N GLU A 144 -6.09 10.12 -9.80
CA GLU A 144 -7.00 11.00 -10.53
C GLU A 144 -6.19 11.98 -11.40
N GLU A 145 -6.68 12.21 -12.61
CA GLU A 145 -6.03 13.10 -13.56
C GLU A 145 -6.20 14.56 -13.15
N THR A 146 -5.08 15.27 -13.05
CA THR A 146 -5.12 16.73 -13.01
C THR A 146 -5.07 17.24 -14.45
N PRO A 147 -6.01 18.04 -14.91
CA PRO A 147 -5.98 18.59 -16.26
C PRO A 147 -4.63 19.30 -16.52
N GLY A 148 -3.90 18.86 -17.57
CA GLY A 148 -2.62 19.44 -17.96
C GLY A 148 -1.36 18.71 -17.53
N SER A 149 -1.42 17.57 -16.81
CA SER A 149 -0.23 16.79 -16.45
C SER A 149 0.12 15.76 -17.53
N SER A 150 1.21 16.02 -18.28
CA SER A 150 1.75 15.09 -19.29
C SER A 150 2.51 13.89 -18.73
N ILE A 151 2.58 13.75 -17.40
CA ILE A 151 3.34 12.71 -16.69
C ILE A 151 2.66 11.33 -16.76
N GLN A 152 1.38 11.30 -17.11
CA GLN A 152 0.53 10.12 -17.03
C GLN A 152 0.73 9.08 -18.13
N SER A 153 1.07 9.50 -19.35
CA SER A 153 1.17 8.53 -20.46
C SER A 153 2.33 7.53 -20.29
N GLU A 154 3.40 7.94 -19.65
CA GLU A 154 4.61 7.11 -19.46
C GLU A 154 4.55 6.26 -18.19
N MET A 155 4.01 6.80 -17.10
CA MET A 155 3.69 6.00 -15.90
C MET A 155 2.59 4.96 -16.19
N GLY A 156 1.70 5.24 -17.12
CA GLY A 156 0.55 4.39 -17.42
C GLY A 156 0.90 2.97 -17.89
N ALA A 157 2.00 2.78 -18.65
CA ALA A 157 2.41 1.43 -19.10
C ALA A 157 2.94 0.59 -17.94
N TYR A 158 3.82 1.15 -17.10
CA TYR A 158 4.34 0.47 -15.92
C TYR A 158 3.22 0.11 -14.93
N TRP A 159 2.30 1.05 -14.65
CA TRP A 159 1.16 0.80 -13.76
C TRP A 159 0.21 -0.25 -14.30
N ARG A 160 -0.05 -0.28 -15.62
CA ARG A 160 -0.86 -1.34 -16.25
C ARG A 160 -0.19 -2.70 -16.09
N PHE A 161 1.12 -2.78 -16.30
CA PHE A 161 1.89 -4.01 -16.09
C PHE A 161 1.86 -4.45 -14.62
N GLU A 162 2.09 -3.55 -13.67
CA GLU A 162 2.03 -3.83 -12.22
C GLU A 162 0.63 -4.36 -11.80
N LYS A 163 -0.44 -3.72 -12.28
CA LYS A 163 -1.81 -4.17 -12.03
C LYS A 163 -2.08 -5.56 -12.62
N TRP A 164 -1.66 -5.78 -13.85
CA TRP A 164 -1.79 -7.08 -14.50
C TRP A 164 -1.04 -8.16 -13.72
N LEU A 165 0.18 -7.88 -13.29
CA LEU A 165 1.00 -8.80 -12.50
C LEU A 165 0.33 -9.12 -11.16
N ARG A 166 -0.16 -8.13 -10.42
CA ARG A 166 -0.89 -8.33 -9.15
C ARG A 166 -2.15 -9.18 -9.35
N LYS A 167 -2.88 -8.95 -10.43
CA LYS A 167 -4.05 -9.76 -10.76
C LYS A 167 -3.65 -11.21 -11.01
N LEU A 168 -2.60 -11.45 -11.78
CA LEU A 168 -2.07 -12.79 -12.05
C LEU A 168 -1.57 -13.47 -10.76
N GLU A 169 -0.85 -12.76 -9.91
CA GLU A 169 -0.39 -13.27 -8.61
C GLU A 169 -1.55 -13.65 -7.69
N SER A 170 -2.61 -12.83 -7.68
CA SER A 170 -3.81 -13.07 -6.88
C SER A 170 -4.56 -14.33 -7.35
N THR A 171 -4.64 -14.57 -8.66
CA THR A 171 -5.29 -15.78 -9.21
C THR A 171 -4.48 -17.05 -9.01
N THR A 172 -3.15 -16.95 -9.00
CA THR A 172 -2.24 -18.09 -8.83
C THR A 172 -1.78 -18.32 -7.39
N GLY A 173 -2.27 -17.51 -6.44
CA GLY A 173 -1.89 -17.64 -5.01
C GLY A 173 -2.16 -16.40 -4.20
N SER A 174 -1.12 -15.66 -3.83
CA SER A 174 -1.21 -14.45 -3.02
C SER A 174 -0.28 -13.37 -3.53
N VAL A 175 -0.67 -12.11 -3.36
CA VAL A 175 0.21 -10.96 -3.62
C VAL A 175 1.17 -10.73 -2.44
N PRO A 176 2.42 -10.30 -2.68
CA PRO A 176 3.43 -10.16 -1.63
C PRO A 176 3.30 -8.88 -0.77
N GLY A 177 2.17 -8.19 -0.87
CA GLY A 177 1.88 -6.98 -0.10
C GLY A 177 0.54 -6.37 -0.50
N ALA A 178 0.02 -5.48 0.33
CA ALA A 178 -1.22 -4.74 0.07
C ALA A 178 -0.93 -3.31 -0.38
N THR A 179 -1.96 -2.63 -0.83
CA THR A 179 -1.94 -1.19 -1.09
C THR A 179 -2.24 -0.46 0.23
N GLY A 180 -1.26 0.23 0.80
CA GLY A 180 -1.38 0.87 2.12
C GLY A 180 -2.55 1.87 2.25
N ALA A 181 -3.01 2.43 1.11
CA ALA A 181 -4.17 3.33 1.07
C ALA A 181 -5.51 2.62 1.27
N ILE A 182 -5.61 1.32 0.92
CA ILE A 182 -6.85 0.54 0.96
C ILE A 182 -6.56 -0.96 1.04
N TYR A 183 -6.75 -1.56 2.19
CA TYR A 183 -6.74 -3.00 2.34
C TYR A 183 -7.55 -3.43 3.57
N ALA A 184 -7.97 -4.70 3.59
CA ALA A 184 -8.73 -5.27 4.69
C ALA A 184 -8.12 -6.58 5.16
N ILE A 185 -8.30 -6.90 6.44
CA ILE A 185 -7.86 -8.16 7.06
C ILE A 185 -8.93 -8.74 7.98
N ARG A 186 -8.83 -10.04 8.27
CA ARG A 186 -9.53 -10.63 9.43
C ARG A 186 -8.88 -10.16 10.72
N LYS A 187 -9.65 -9.49 11.59
CA LYS A 187 -9.15 -8.98 12.89
C LYS A 187 -8.43 -10.05 13.71
N ARG A 188 -9.00 -11.24 13.80
CA ARG A 188 -8.45 -12.37 14.58
C ARG A 188 -7.05 -12.82 14.16
N LEU A 189 -6.63 -12.47 12.94
CA LEU A 189 -5.32 -12.83 12.38
C LEU A 189 -4.28 -11.73 12.57
N PHE A 190 -4.68 -10.56 13.03
CA PHE A 190 -3.76 -9.44 13.22
C PHE A 190 -2.77 -9.73 14.35
N ARG A 191 -1.49 -9.50 14.05
CA ARG A 191 -0.42 -9.49 15.06
C ARG A 191 0.10 -8.06 15.21
N PRO A 192 0.29 -7.57 16.43
CA PRO A 192 0.79 -6.20 16.64
C PRO A 192 2.07 -5.94 15.85
N LEU A 193 2.14 -4.75 15.29
CA LEU A 193 3.29 -4.28 14.53
C LEU A 193 4.36 -3.77 15.50
N PRO A 194 5.65 -4.03 15.23
CA PRO A 194 6.75 -3.32 15.89
C PRO A 194 6.63 -1.81 15.65
N VAL A 195 6.92 -1.01 16.67
CA VAL A 195 6.68 0.45 16.66
C VAL A 195 7.36 1.17 15.50
N GLN A 196 8.52 0.69 15.06
CA GLN A 196 9.32 1.31 14.01
C GLN A 196 9.02 0.77 12.60
N THR A 197 7.98 -0.05 12.41
CA THR A 197 7.66 -0.65 11.10
C THR A 197 7.42 0.43 10.04
N LEU A 198 8.18 0.40 8.95
CA LEU A 198 8.06 1.34 7.85
C LEU A 198 7.01 0.91 6.81
N LEU A 199 6.88 -0.42 6.59
CA LEU A 199 6.00 -1.03 5.59
C LEU A 199 5.00 -1.96 6.26
N ASP A 200 4.00 -1.40 6.93
CA ASP A 200 2.89 -2.12 7.53
C ASP A 200 2.06 -2.88 6.49
N ASP A 201 1.87 -2.27 5.32
CA ASP A 201 1.17 -2.80 4.16
C ASP A 201 1.87 -3.98 3.46
N VAL A 202 3.10 -4.27 3.81
CA VAL A 202 3.82 -5.48 3.39
C VAL A 202 3.91 -6.48 4.53
N LEU A 203 4.26 -6.04 5.74
CA LEU A 203 4.48 -6.93 6.88
C LEU A 203 3.21 -7.67 7.30
N VAL A 204 2.07 -6.96 7.37
CA VAL A 204 0.79 -7.57 7.75
C VAL A 204 0.37 -8.66 6.76
N PRO A 205 0.24 -8.40 5.44
CA PRO A 205 -0.16 -9.43 4.48
C PRO A 205 0.79 -10.63 4.43
N ILE A 206 2.09 -10.41 4.47
CA ILE A 206 3.07 -11.50 4.41
C ILE A 206 2.96 -12.40 5.65
N ARG A 207 2.80 -11.86 6.85
CA ARG A 207 2.56 -12.65 8.06
C ARG A 207 1.32 -13.51 7.94
N LEU A 208 0.26 -13.02 7.32
CA LEU A 208 -0.95 -13.80 7.07
C LEU A 208 -0.69 -14.94 6.08
N CYS A 209 0.11 -14.72 5.04
CA CYS A 209 0.50 -15.76 4.11
C CYS A 209 1.36 -16.85 4.78
N MET A 210 2.26 -16.47 5.70
CA MET A 210 3.06 -17.42 6.50
C MET A 210 2.20 -18.25 7.47
N LEU A 211 1.01 -17.76 7.84
CA LEU A 211 0.01 -18.52 8.61
C LEU A 211 -0.87 -19.41 7.72
N GLY A 212 -0.62 -19.49 6.42
CA GLY A 212 -1.37 -20.31 5.46
C GLY A 212 -2.61 -19.61 4.87
N TYR A 213 -2.84 -18.33 5.19
CA TYR A 213 -3.93 -17.55 4.57
C TYR A 213 -3.49 -16.91 3.26
N ARG A 214 -4.47 -16.56 2.42
CA ARG A 214 -4.24 -15.88 1.15
C ARG A 214 -4.35 -14.37 1.30
N THR A 215 -3.47 -13.66 0.61
CA THR A 215 -3.60 -12.22 0.33
C THR A 215 -3.97 -12.03 -1.13
N ILE A 216 -5.14 -11.49 -1.40
CA ILE A 216 -5.66 -11.31 -2.76
C ILE A 216 -5.74 -9.84 -3.15
N PHE A 217 -5.80 -9.57 -4.45
CA PHE A 217 -5.97 -8.24 -5.01
C PHE A 217 -7.37 -8.10 -5.63
N GLU A 218 -8.15 -7.12 -5.11
CA GLU A 218 -9.49 -6.79 -5.62
C GLU A 218 -9.46 -5.44 -6.32
N ASN A 219 -9.48 -5.45 -7.63
CA ASN A 219 -9.39 -4.26 -8.47
C ASN A 219 -10.67 -3.41 -8.53
N ARG A 220 -11.80 -3.89 -7.98
CA ARG A 220 -13.05 -3.12 -7.87
C ARG A 220 -13.12 -2.31 -6.58
N ALA A 221 -12.28 -2.63 -5.60
CA ALA A 221 -12.14 -1.84 -4.38
C ALA A 221 -11.13 -0.71 -4.64
N ILE A 222 -11.61 0.45 -5.07
CA ILE A 222 -10.76 1.53 -5.56
C ILE A 222 -10.58 2.62 -4.50
N ALA A 223 -9.33 3.04 -4.30
CA ALA A 223 -8.98 4.27 -3.63
C ALA A 223 -8.38 5.25 -4.66
N TYR A 224 -8.94 6.46 -4.72
CA TYR A 224 -8.44 7.54 -5.58
C TYR A 224 -7.47 8.41 -4.82
N ASP A 225 -6.34 8.76 -5.44
CA ASP A 225 -5.35 9.71 -4.90
C ASP A 225 -4.99 10.74 -5.97
N MET A 226 -4.57 11.91 -5.53
CA MET A 226 -4.05 12.95 -6.44
C MET A 226 -2.57 12.71 -6.69
N VAL A 227 -2.13 12.91 -7.93
CA VAL A 227 -0.70 12.88 -8.28
C VAL A 227 0.01 14.01 -7.56
N SER A 228 1.01 13.68 -6.73
CA SER A 228 1.86 14.69 -6.12
C SER A 228 2.89 15.19 -7.13
N ASN A 229 2.86 16.48 -7.45
CA ASN A 229 3.87 17.12 -8.30
C ASN A 229 5.18 17.45 -7.54
N ASN A 230 5.29 17.08 -6.26
CA ASN A 230 6.45 17.38 -5.43
C ASN A 230 7.48 16.22 -5.50
N LEU A 231 8.55 16.44 -6.26
CA LEU A 231 9.65 15.47 -6.44
C LEU A 231 10.35 15.09 -5.13
N ASP A 232 10.47 16.01 -4.18
CA ASP A 232 11.13 15.73 -2.89
C ASP A 232 10.30 14.79 -2.01
N LEU A 233 8.97 14.93 -2.04
CA LEU A 233 8.07 14.00 -1.36
C LEU A 233 8.13 12.61 -1.98
N GLU A 234 8.20 12.52 -3.30
CA GLU A 234 8.32 11.25 -4.02
C GLU A 234 9.66 10.57 -3.71
N LYS A 235 10.75 11.32 -3.71
CA LYS A 235 12.07 10.83 -3.30
C LYS A 235 12.06 10.29 -1.87
N LYS A 236 11.48 11.04 -0.93
CA LYS A 236 11.34 10.57 0.47
C LYS A 236 10.53 9.28 0.57
N ARG A 237 9.44 9.13 -0.22
CA ARG A 237 8.64 7.90 -0.28
C ARG A 237 9.46 6.71 -0.81
N LYS A 238 10.23 6.90 -1.89
CA LYS A 238 11.12 5.87 -2.46
C LYS A 238 12.18 5.43 -1.46
N VAL A 239 12.87 6.38 -0.81
CA VAL A 239 13.87 6.08 0.23
C VAL A 239 13.24 5.29 1.39
N ARG A 240 12.06 5.72 1.89
CA ARG A 240 11.33 5.00 2.94
C ARG A 240 10.98 3.57 2.52
N THR A 241 10.55 3.38 1.27
CA THR A 241 10.20 2.05 0.74
C THR A 241 11.42 1.14 0.66
N LEU A 242 12.57 1.64 0.17
CA LEU A 242 13.81 0.87 0.11
C LEU A 242 14.32 0.51 1.52
N ALA A 243 14.38 1.49 2.43
CA ALA A 243 14.76 1.26 3.82
C ALA A 243 13.81 0.26 4.52
N GLY A 244 12.50 0.37 4.25
CA GLY A 244 11.51 -0.54 4.79
C GLY A 244 11.67 -1.97 4.29
N ASN A 245 12.04 -2.18 3.02
CA ASN A 245 12.32 -3.53 2.51
C ASN A 245 13.55 -4.16 3.20
N TRP A 246 14.61 -3.39 3.48
CA TRP A 246 15.71 -3.86 4.30
C TRP A 246 15.26 -4.18 5.74
N GLN A 247 14.49 -3.28 6.34
CA GLN A 247 13.98 -3.45 7.69
C GLN A 247 13.16 -4.73 7.86
N LEU A 248 12.35 -5.10 6.86
CA LEU A 248 11.55 -6.33 6.91
C LEU A 248 12.39 -7.58 7.15
N LEU A 249 13.62 -7.65 6.64
CA LEU A 249 14.51 -8.80 6.84
C LEU A 249 14.95 -8.95 8.30
N PHE A 250 15.05 -7.84 9.03
CA PHE A 250 15.38 -7.85 10.46
C PHE A 250 14.14 -8.05 11.33
N LEU A 251 12.99 -7.48 10.95
CA LEU A 251 11.75 -7.62 11.69
C LEU A 251 11.16 -9.04 11.59
N GLU A 252 11.35 -9.71 10.47
CA GLU A 252 10.80 -11.03 10.19
C GLU A 252 11.81 -11.90 9.40
N PRO A 253 12.90 -12.38 10.03
CA PRO A 253 13.95 -13.16 9.34
C PRO A 253 13.42 -14.43 8.66
N ALA A 254 12.28 -14.95 9.13
CA ALA A 254 11.61 -16.09 8.53
C ALA A 254 11.19 -15.86 7.07
N LEU A 255 11.12 -14.59 6.60
CA LEU A 255 10.86 -14.24 5.21
C LEU A 255 11.92 -14.77 4.23
N LEU A 256 13.16 -14.93 4.70
CA LEU A 256 14.26 -15.49 3.89
C LEU A 256 14.23 -17.02 3.80
N ASN A 257 13.43 -17.68 4.61
CA ASN A 257 13.36 -19.14 4.63
C ASN A 257 12.27 -19.64 3.66
N PRO A 258 12.64 -20.37 2.55
CA PRO A 258 11.67 -20.85 1.56
C PRO A 258 10.67 -21.88 2.15
N MET A 259 11.03 -22.56 3.23
CA MET A 259 10.14 -23.51 3.90
C MET A 259 9.08 -22.85 4.77
N LYS A 260 9.31 -21.61 5.21
CA LYS A 260 8.39 -20.86 6.09
C LYS A 260 7.60 -19.79 5.32
N ASN A 261 8.15 -19.29 4.23
CA ASN A 261 7.53 -18.25 3.42
C ASN A 261 6.98 -18.82 2.11
N PRO A 262 5.68 -19.07 2.01
CA PRO A 262 5.07 -19.61 0.78
C PRO A 262 5.17 -18.63 -0.41
N LEU A 263 5.47 -17.36 -0.14
CA LEU A 263 5.69 -16.33 -1.16
C LEU A 263 7.19 -16.05 -1.40
N TRP A 264 8.07 -16.96 -0.99
CA TRP A 264 9.51 -16.72 -1.00
C TRP A 264 10.04 -16.23 -2.36
N ILE A 265 9.69 -16.91 -3.46
CA ILE A 265 10.12 -16.52 -4.82
C ILE A 265 9.61 -15.11 -5.16
N ARG A 266 8.32 -14.81 -4.89
CA ARG A 266 7.72 -13.50 -5.15
C ARG A 266 8.37 -12.42 -4.29
N PHE A 267 8.58 -12.70 -3.01
CA PHE A 267 9.24 -11.79 -2.08
C PHE A 267 10.68 -11.50 -2.51
N MET A 268 11.46 -12.53 -2.86
CA MET A 268 12.83 -12.36 -3.33
C MET A 268 12.90 -11.53 -4.61
N SER A 269 12.08 -11.84 -5.64
CA SER A 269 12.10 -11.13 -6.91
C SER A 269 11.61 -9.68 -6.81
N HIS A 270 10.51 -9.42 -6.11
CA HIS A 270 9.89 -8.09 -6.06
C HIS A 270 10.53 -7.14 -5.03
N LYS A 271 11.10 -7.69 -3.96
CA LYS A 271 11.63 -6.88 -2.84
C LYS A 271 13.14 -6.95 -2.74
N ILE A 272 13.73 -8.15 -2.66
CA ILE A 272 15.15 -8.32 -2.35
C ILE A 272 16.05 -8.08 -3.56
N PHE A 273 15.74 -8.70 -4.72
CA PHE A 273 16.56 -8.49 -5.92
C PHE A 273 16.59 -7.03 -6.34
N ARG A 274 15.48 -6.31 -6.15
CA ARG A 274 15.42 -4.87 -6.39
C ARG A 274 16.41 -4.08 -5.52
N LEU A 275 16.65 -4.52 -4.28
CA LEU A 275 17.65 -3.91 -3.39
C LEU A 275 19.08 -4.24 -3.82
N LEU A 276 19.30 -5.41 -4.47
CA LEU A 276 20.61 -5.86 -4.90
C LEU A 276 21.04 -5.27 -6.23
N ILE A 277 20.13 -4.77 -7.06
CA ILE A 277 20.44 -4.20 -8.39
C ILE A 277 21.60 -3.18 -8.35
N PRO A 278 21.63 -2.17 -7.45
CA PRO A 278 22.75 -1.22 -7.42
C PRO A 278 24.10 -1.89 -7.16
N TYR A 279 24.13 -2.88 -6.27
CA TYR A 279 25.37 -3.59 -5.92
C TYR A 279 25.84 -4.48 -7.07
N CYS A 280 24.93 -5.21 -7.72
CA CYS A 280 25.24 -5.98 -8.93
C CYS A 280 25.79 -5.07 -10.03
N PHE A 281 25.21 -3.89 -10.18
CA PHE A 281 25.66 -2.92 -11.17
C PHE A 281 27.07 -2.40 -10.88
N ILE A 282 27.38 -2.05 -9.63
CA ILE A 282 28.73 -1.65 -9.20
C ILE A 282 29.72 -2.78 -9.44
N THR A 283 29.36 -4.03 -9.11
CA THR A 283 30.21 -5.19 -9.34
C THR A 283 30.49 -5.40 -10.81
N LEU A 284 29.47 -5.28 -11.68
CA LEU A 284 29.64 -5.38 -13.13
C LEU A 284 30.54 -4.30 -13.68
N LEU A 285 30.44 -3.06 -13.21
CA LEU A 285 31.36 -1.97 -13.59
C LEU A 285 32.78 -2.27 -13.16
N PHE A 286 32.99 -2.77 -11.95
CA PHE A 286 34.32 -3.14 -11.46
C PHE A 286 34.95 -4.26 -12.31
N VAL A 287 34.16 -5.30 -12.62
CA VAL A 287 34.62 -6.41 -13.48
C VAL A 287 34.94 -5.92 -14.90
N ALA A 288 34.06 -5.09 -15.49
CA ALA A 288 34.28 -4.51 -16.80
C ALA A 288 35.59 -3.68 -16.86
N PHE A 289 35.84 -2.89 -15.83
CA PHE A 289 37.08 -2.11 -15.72
C PHE A 289 38.35 -2.98 -15.62
N ARG A 290 38.23 -4.16 -14.97
CA ARG A 290 39.33 -5.11 -14.80
C ARG A 290 39.66 -5.91 -16.07
N LEU A 291 38.63 -6.30 -16.81
CA LEU A 291 38.78 -7.16 -17.99
C LEU A 291 39.47 -6.45 -19.16
N LYS A 292 39.38 -5.12 -19.27
CA LYS A 292 39.98 -4.27 -20.33
C LYS A 292 39.70 -4.74 -21.77
N GLU A 293 38.64 -5.49 -21.97
CA GLU A 293 38.20 -5.96 -23.27
C GLU A 293 37.34 -4.89 -23.98
N THR A 294 37.30 -4.93 -25.31
CA THR A 294 36.55 -3.96 -26.13
C THR A 294 35.10 -3.87 -25.69
N TYR A 295 34.46 -4.98 -25.40
CA TYR A 295 33.08 -5.02 -24.91
C TYR A 295 32.91 -4.34 -23.54
N SER A 296 33.94 -4.41 -22.69
CA SER A 296 33.95 -3.76 -21.38
C SER A 296 33.92 -2.24 -21.51
N TYR A 297 34.65 -1.67 -22.45
CA TYR A 297 34.65 -0.23 -22.72
C TYR A 297 33.28 0.23 -23.25
N PHE A 298 32.64 -0.53 -24.16
CA PHE A 298 31.27 -0.25 -24.61
C PHE A 298 30.27 -0.27 -23.46
N PHE A 299 30.36 -1.25 -22.58
CA PHE A 299 29.51 -1.34 -21.41
C PHE A 299 29.71 -0.13 -20.49
N ILE A 300 30.93 0.23 -20.13
CA ILE A 300 31.24 1.40 -19.29
C ILE A 300 30.72 2.69 -19.94
N ALA A 301 30.95 2.86 -21.24
CA ALA A 301 30.49 4.02 -21.99
C ALA A 301 28.96 4.11 -22.00
N SER A 302 28.26 2.99 -22.19
CA SER A 302 26.79 2.94 -22.15
C SER A 302 26.23 3.32 -20.77
N VAL A 303 26.89 2.85 -19.72
CA VAL A 303 26.53 3.21 -18.34
C VAL A 303 26.78 4.69 -18.07
N ALA A 304 27.95 5.21 -18.47
CA ALA A 304 28.26 6.63 -18.33
C ALA A 304 27.24 7.51 -19.09
N LEU A 305 26.89 7.11 -20.31
CA LEU A 305 25.88 7.78 -21.13
C LEU A 305 24.48 7.76 -20.44
N PHE A 306 24.11 6.61 -19.87
CA PHE A 306 22.85 6.49 -19.12
C PHE A 306 22.80 7.46 -17.94
N PHE A 307 23.86 7.54 -17.13
CA PHE A 307 23.94 8.49 -16.02
C PHE A 307 23.99 9.94 -16.50
N LEU A 308 24.72 10.23 -17.59
CA LEU A 308 24.75 11.57 -18.17
C LEU A 308 23.35 12.03 -18.58
N ILE A 309 22.59 11.19 -19.29
CA ILE A 309 21.21 11.47 -19.70
C ILE A 309 20.30 11.67 -18.47
N SER A 310 20.53 10.91 -17.39
CA SER A 310 19.71 11.01 -16.16
C SER A 310 19.90 12.34 -15.41
N VAL A 311 21.08 12.97 -15.53
CA VAL A 311 21.42 14.25 -14.86
C VAL A 311 21.00 15.46 -15.71
N LEU A 312 20.88 15.30 -17.03
CA LEU A 312 20.48 16.40 -17.92
C LEU A 312 19.04 16.88 -17.58
N PRO A 313 18.80 18.21 -17.62
CA PRO A 313 17.44 18.72 -17.46
C PRO A 313 16.52 18.13 -18.54
N PRO A 314 15.20 18.01 -18.28
CA PRO A 314 14.27 17.43 -19.24
C PRO A 314 14.31 18.23 -20.55
N MET A 315 14.82 17.62 -21.60
CA MET A 315 14.88 18.22 -22.93
C MET A 315 13.47 18.31 -23.51
N ASN A 316 13.14 19.44 -24.11
CA ASN A 316 11.91 19.61 -24.89
C ASN A 316 12.12 18.92 -26.25
N GLY A 317 11.30 17.92 -26.59
CA GLY A 317 11.38 17.21 -27.86
C GLY A 317 11.29 15.68 -27.76
N PRO A 318 11.58 14.94 -28.84
CA PRO A 318 11.43 13.48 -28.92
C PRO A 318 12.33 12.71 -27.90
N PHE A 319 13.40 13.33 -27.39
CA PHE A 319 14.27 12.74 -26.36
C PHE A 319 13.74 12.86 -24.90
N ARG A 320 12.59 13.48 -24.71
CA ARG A 320 11.93 13.63 -23.40
C ARG A 320 11.63 12.29 -22.73
N SER A 321 11.29 11.27 -23.52
CA SER A 321 11.00 9.92 -23.03
C SER A 321 12.23 9.23 -22.46
N ILE A 322 13.41 9.40 -23.04
CA ILE A 322 14.64 8.74 -22.61
C ILE A 322 15.12 9.32 -21.28
N SER A 323 15.14 10.65 -21.11
CA SER A 323 15.56 11.31 -19.88
C SER A 323 14.65 11.03 -18.68
N LYS A 324 13.40 10.62 -18.91
CA LYS A 324 12.45 10.23 -17.87
C LYS A 324 12.56 8.77 -17.46
N LEU A 325 12.97 7.89 -18.35
CA LEU A 325 13.21 6.48 -18.05
C LEU A 325 14.44 6.28 -17.14
N THR A 326 15.37 7.24 -17.14
CA THR A 326 16.64 7.20 -16.39
C THR A 326 16.55 7.88 -15.02
N ARG A 327 15.46 8.58 -14.69
CA ARG A 327 15.19 9.22 -13.41
C ARG A 327 14.21 8.40 -12.55
#